data_6130afb93b78e01e58ed57d667a2ad43
#
_entry.id   6130afb93b78e01e58ed57d667a2ad43
#
_cell.length_a   1.000
_cell.length_b   1.000
_cell.length_c   1.000
_cell.angle_alpha   90.00
_cell.angle_beta   90.00
_cell.angle_gamma   90.00
#
_symmetry.space_group_name_H-M   'P 1'
#
loop_
_entity.id
_entity.type
_entity.pdbx_description
1 polymer ?
#
loop_
_entity_poly.entity_id
_entity_poly.type
_entity_poly.pdbx_seq_one_letter_code
_entity_poly.pdbx_strand_id
1 'polypeptide(L)'
;KGRCEKPVPKINMKPFTKKIVLENGREFYGYGFGADREVINEIVFNTSMVGYQEIMSDPSYTDQMVVMTYPLIGNYGMADEDYETKTPTIGGMIVREYNDSPSNFRYTKTLNEVFEEHDIPAIWGVDTRTLTRIIRNEGTQKVIITGADTPLEEALRKVREYALPHDMVSRVSCKKRWMSRVPNHKYDVVAVDCGIKYNIIRQLNRVGCNVTVVPFDSTLEEIMAFRPDGVVLSNGPGNPQDVTPVIELVRQLRGKLPIFGICMGHQLISLAYGAKTVKM
;
A
#
# COMPACT_ATOMS: atom_id res chain seq x y z
N LYS A 1 57.64 10.87 25.05
CA LYS A 1 56.82 9.75 24.61
C LYS A 1 55.67 10.32 23.79
N GLY A 2 55.90 10.49 22.46
CA GLY A 2 54.88 10.93 21.52
C GLY A 2 53.86 9.84 21.28
N ARG A 3 52.57 10.13 21.53
CA ARG A 3 51.46 9.30 21.05
C ARG A 3 51.38 9.48 19.54
N CYS A 4 51.63 8.40 18.80
CA CYS A 4 51.36 8.31 17.39
C CYS A 4 49.84 8.19 17.21
N GLU A 5 49.16 9.31 16.97
CA GLU A 5 47.74 9.28 16.55
C GLU A 5 47.71 8.76 15.13
N LYS A 6 47.25 7.52 14.98
CA LYS A 6 46.93 6.97 13.66
C LYS A 6 45.76 7.77 13.10
N PRO A 7 45.83 8.30 11.87
CA PRO A 7 44.69 8.99 11.29
C PRO A 7 43.51 8.01 11.16
N VAL A 8 42.40 8.42 11.69
CA VAL A 8 41.12 7.68 11.53
C VAL A 8 40.83 7.63 10.03
N PRO A 9 40.63 6.44 9.44
CA PRO A 9 40.35 6.33 8.01
C PRO A 9 39.11 7.16 7.68
N LYS A 10 39.24 8.15 6.78
CA LYS A 10 38.11 8.85 6.21
C LYS A 10 37.27 7.82 5.44
N ILE A 11 36.10 7.48 5.99
CA ILE A 11 35.13 6.67 5.28
C ILE A 11 34.64 7.56 4.13
N ASN A 12 35.06 7.23 2.91
CA ASN A 12 34.53 7.83 1.68
C ASN A 12 33.09 7.35 1.53
N MET A 13 32.14 8.01 2.22
CA MET A 13 30.72 7.79 1.97
C MET A 13 30.38 8.30 0.57
N LYS A 14 29.75 7.46 -0.24
CA LYS A 14 29.22 7.91 -1.53
C LYS A 14 28.22 9.05 -1.28
N PRO A 15 28.15 10.07 -2.15
CA PRO A 15 27.15 11.13 -2.00
C PRO A 15 25.75 10.52 -2.10
N PHE A 16 24.80 11.07 -1.34
CA PHE A 16 23.39 10.67 -1.45
C PHE A 16 22.87 10.94 -2.86
N THR A 17 22.03 10.04 -3.38
CA THR A 17 21.48 10.13 -4.74
C THR A 17 20.05 10.66 -4.75
N LYS A 18 19.32 10.43 -3.66
CA LYS A 18 17.92 10.82 -3.49
C LYS A 18 17.70 11.50 -2.15
N LYS A 19 16.60 12.21 -2.07
CA LYS A 19 16.02 12.69 -0.82
C LYS A 19 14.52 12.62 -0.84
N ILE A 20 13.92 12.63 0.33
CA ILE A 20 12.50 12.90 0.52
C ILE A 20 12.32 14.25 1.17
N VAL A 21 11.27 14.95 0.78
CA VAL A 21 10.87 16.23 1.38
C VAL A 21 9.42 16.13 1.81
N LEU A 22 9.17 16.33 3.10
CA LEU A 22 7.84 16.36 3.67
C LEU A 22 7.17 17.71 3.44
N GLU A 23 5.84 17.74 3.41
CA GLU A 23 5.05 18.97 3.27
C GLU A 23 5.37 20.03 4.34
N ASN A 24 5.82 19.60 5.54
CA ASN A 24 6.25 20.47 6.63
C ASN A 24 7.68 21.04 6.44
N GLY A 25 8.38 20.70 5.36
CA GLY A 25 9.71 21.20 5.00
C GLY A 25 10.89 20.39 5.51
N ARG A 26 10.67 19.28 6.19
CA ARG A 26 11.77 18.42 6.64
C ARG A 26 12.30 17.58 5.49
N GLU A 27 13.63 17.45 5.42
CA GLU A 27 14.35 16.68 4.41
C GLU A 27 15.05 15.48 5.04
N PHE A 28 15.06 14.35 4.31
CA PHE A 28 15.82 13.16 4.67
C PHE A 28 16.55 12.67 3.41
N TYR A 29 17.85 12.47 3.53
CA TYR A 29 18.71 12.05 2.44
C TYR A 29 18.97 10.55 2.49
N GLY A 30 19.18 9.95 1.32
CA GLY A 30 19.46 8.54 1.17
C GLY A 30 19.90 8.15 -0.23
N TYR A 31 19.81 6.87 -0.53
CA TYR A 31 20.18 6.28 -1.81
C TYR A 31 18.95 5.70 -2.48
N GLY A 32 18.77 5.97 -3.77
CA GLY A 32 17.66 5.42 -4.54
C GLY A 32 17.84 3.95 -4.86
N PHE A 33 16.72 3.23 -4.95
CA PHE A 33 16.58 1.92 -5.60
C PHE A 33 15.19 1.82 -6.21
N GLY A 34 14.94 0.80 -7.04
CA GLY A 34 13.74 0.75 -7.87
C GLY A 34 13.77 1.81 -8.97
N ALA A 35 12.62 2.31 -9.38
CA ALA A 35 12.49 3.25 -10.48
C ALA A 35 13.15 4.60 -10.18
N ASP A 36 13.92 5.10 -11.14
CA ASP A 36 14.55 6.42 -11.04
C ASP A 36 13.60 7.53 -11.52
N ARG A 37 12.58 7.80 -10.71
CA ARG A 37 11.64 8.89 -10.98
C ARG A 37 11.31 9.70 -9.74
N GLU A 38 10.80 10.89 -9.96
CA GLU A 38 10.20 11.73 -8.93
C GLU A 38 8.72 11.34 -8.74
N VAL A 39 8.27 11.28 -7.50
CA VAL A 39 6.85 11.00 -7.19
C VAL A 39 6.42 11.74 -5.93
N ILE A 40 5.16 12.16 -5.90
CA ILE A 40 4.52 12.76 -4.73
C ILE A 40 3.38 11.87 -4.29
N ASN A 41 3.41 11.48 -3.01
CA ASN A 41 2.41 10.60 -2.42
C ASN A 41 2.10 11.02 -0.98
N GLU A 42 1.11 10.38 -0.37
CA GLU A 42 0.91 10.44 1.06
C GLU A 42 1.88 9.50 1.77
N ILE A 43 2.52 9.96 2.86
CA ILE A 43 3.45 9.14 3.64
C ILE A 43 2.73 8.45 4.78
N VAL A 44 2.97 7.13 4.91
CA VAL A 44 2.48 6.29 6.01
C VAL A 44 3.60 5.41 6.50
N PHE A 45 3.42 4.71 7.63
CA PHE A 45 4.40 3.74 8.11
C PHE A 45 3.76 2.39 8.43
N ASN A 46 4.58 1.34 8.34
CA ASN A 46 4.20 -0.01 8.73
C ASN A 46 5.20 -0.57 9.73
N THR A 47 4.71 -1.20 10.82
CA THR A 47 5.53 -1.72 11.92
C THR A 47 5.78 -3.22 11.87
N SER A 48 5.34 -3.90 10.83
CA SER A 48 5.58 -5.35 10.66
C SER A 48 7.07 -5.63 10.53
N MET A 49 7.52 -6.68 11.21
CA MET A 49 8.93 -7.11 11.15
C MET A 49 9.25 -7.91 9.90
N VAL A 50 8.25 -8.51 9.27
CA VAL A 50 8.32 -9.32 8.04
C VAL A 50 7.16 -8.97 7.12
N GLY A 51 7.16 -9.47 5.89
CA GLY A 51 6.02 -9.31 4.98
C GLY A 51 6.11 -8.04 4.14
N TYR A 52 7.31 -7.56 3.81
CA TYR A 52 7.42 -6.39 2.93
C TYR A 52 6.83 -6.64 1.53
N GLN A 53 6.81 -7.89 1.07
CA GLN A 53 6.20 -8.25 -0.20
C GLN A 53 4.68 -8.13 -0.15
N GLU A 54 4.05 -8.62 0.92
CA GLU A 54 2.62 -8.48 1.15
C GLU A 54 2.23 -7.01 1.31
N ILE A 55 3.08 -6.19 1.97
CA ILE A 55 2.84 -4.75 2.14
C ILE A 55 2.91 -4.04 0.78
N MET A 56 3.96 -4.28 -0.02
CA MET A 56 4.12 -3.60 -1.30
C MET A 56 3.06 -4.01 -2.34
N SER A 57 2.50 -5.20 -2.21
CA SER A 57 1.43 -5.72 -3.07
C SER A 57 0.02 -5.55 -2.50
N ASP A 58 -0.15 -4.94 -1.32
CA ASP A 58 -1.46 -4.62 -0.75
C ASP A 58 -2.03 -3.35 -1.44
N PRO A 59 -3.18 -3.46 -2.14
CA PRO A 59 -3.78 -2.31 -2.81
C PRO A 59 -4.19 -1.18 -1.86
N SER A 60 -4.31 -1.45 -0.55
CA SER A 60 -4.57 -0.40 0.45
C SER A 60 -3.50 0.68 0.49
N TYR A 61 -2.27 0.38 0.02
CA TYR A 61 -1.17 1.32 -0.06
C TYR A 61 -1.00 1.98 -1.44
N THR A 62 -2.00 1.89 -2.30
CA THR A 62 -1.99 2.56 -3.61
C THR A 62 -1.72 4.05 -3.43
N ASP A 63 -0.73 4.58 -4.18
CA ASP A 63 -0.26 5.95 -4.09
C ASP A 63 0.16 6.39 -2.68
N GLN A 64 0.63 5.46 -1.85
CA GLN A 64 1.24 5.78 -0.57
C GLN A 64 2.73 5.45 -0.55
N MET A 65 3.51 6.34 0.06
CA MET A 65 4.93 6.12 0.36
C MET A 65 5.02 5.46 1.73
N VAL A 66 5.38 4.17 1.76
CA VAL A 66 5.40 3.39 3.00
C VAL A 66 6.77 3.38 3.65
N VAL A 67 6.85 3.89 4.88
CA VAL A 67 8.04 3.78 5.73
C VAL A 67 8.04 2.44 6.42
N MET A 68 9.04 1.60 6.13
CA MET A 68 9.25 0.35 6.85
C MET A 68 10.01 0.62 8.14
N THR A 69 9.41 0.32 9.29
CA THR A 69 10.08 0.54 10.59
C THR A 69 11.09 -0.55 10.91
N TYR A 70 10.90 -1.76 10.37
CA TYR A 70 11.92 -2.80 10.46
C TYR A 70 13.12 -2.41 9.59
N PRO A 71 14.35 -2.46 10.14
CA PRO A 71 15.50 -1.84 9.48
C PRO A 71 15.91 -2.52 8.19
N LEU A 72 15.91 -3.85 8.11
CA LEU A 72 16.46 -4.62 6.99
C LEU A 72 15.34 -5.09 6.05
N ILE A 73 15.36 -4.60 4.82
CA ILE A 73 14.40 -4.95 3.75
C ILE A 73 15.14 -5.52 2.54
N GLY A 74 14.49 -6.44 1.80
CA GLY A 74 15.05 -7.09 0.61
C GLY A 74 15.73 -8.44 0.88
N ASN A 75 15.97 -8.78 2.13
CA ASN A 75 16.81 -9.92 2.55
C ASN A 75 16.28 -11.31 2.16
N TYR A 76 15.00 -11.46 1.83
CA TYR A 76 14.44 -12.73 1.36
C TYR A 76 13.89 -12.68 -0.09
N GLY A 77 14.05 -11.54 -0.77
CA GLY A 77 13.61 -11.39 -2.16
C GLY A 77 12.09 -11.42 -2.32
N MET A 78 11.64 -11.75 -3.51
CA MET A 78 10.23 -11.81 -3.92
C MET A 78 9.89 -13.23 -4.34
N ALA A 79 8.76 -13.76 -3.89
CA ALA A 79 8.25 -15.08 -4.25
C ALA A 79 6.84 -14.94 -4.87
N ASP A 80 6.57 -15.65 -5.97
CA ASP A 80 5.34 -15.46 -6.75
C ASP A 80 4.05 -15.74 -5.96
N GLU A 81 4.11 -16.60 -4.95
CA GLU A 81 2.95 -17.02 -4.15
C GLU A 81 2.58 -16.03 -3.03
N ASP A 82 3.49 -15.12 -2.67
CA ASP A 82 3.34 -14.23 -1.51
C ASP A 82 2.76 -12.85 -1.91
N TYR A 83 2.35 -12.67 -3.17
CA TYR A 83 1.65 -11.46 -3.61
C TYR A 83 0.21 -11.42 -3.11
N GLU A 84 -0.23 -10.23 -2.66
CA GLU A 84 -1.62 -9.95 -2.29
C GLU A 84 -2.46 -9.45 -3.45
N THR A 85 -1.83 -9.00 -4.53
CA THR A 85 -2.47 -8.67 -5.82
C THR A 85 -1.55 -8.99 -6.98
N LYS A 86 -2.12 -9.08 -8.16
CA LYS A 86 -1.37 -9.37 -9.39
C LYS A 86 -0.35 -8.29 -9.75
N THR A 87 -0.67 -7.03 -9.49
CA THR A 87 0.18 -5.89 -9.84
C THR A 87 0.32 -4.99 -8.61
N PRO A 88 1.53 -4.76 -8.10
CA PRO A 88 1.77 -3.81 -7.02
C PRO A 88 1.38 -2.39 -7.41
N THR A 89 0.75 -1.66 -6.48
CA THR A 89 0.29 -0.28 -6.69
C THR A 89 0.78 0.68 -5.61
N ILE A 90 1.69 0.23 -4.74
CA ILE A 90 2.33 1.07 -3.73
C ILE A 90 3.00 2.29 -4.39
N GLY A 91 2.88 3.45 -3.78
CA GLY A 91 3.44 4.69 -4.32
C GLY A 91 4.96 4.80 -4.18
N GLY A 92 5.55 4.05 -3.24
CA GLY A 92 6.99 3.99 -2.99
C GLY A 92 7.32 3.42 -1.62
N MET A 93 8.61 3.15 -1.38
CA MET A 93 9.07 2.58 -0.12
C MET A 93 10.28 3.34 0.45
N ILE A 94 10.26 3.56 1.76
CA ILE A 94 11.35 4.21 2.50
C ILE A 94 11.87 3.23 3.53
N VAL A 95 13.17 2.92 3.47
CA VAL A 95 13.78 1.90 4.32
C VAL A 95 15.08 2.39 4.96
N ARG A 96 15.45 1.77 6.09
CA ARG A 96 16.72 2.06 6.75
C ARG A 96 17.89 1.37 6.05
N GLU A 97 17.76 0.08 5.81
CA GLU A 97 18.78 -0.77 5.18
C GLU A 97 18.12 -1.60 4.08
N TYR A 98 18.73 -1.60 2.92
CA TYR A 98 18.31 -2.39 1.78
C TYR A 98 19.36 -3.46 1.46
N ASN A 99 18.92 -4.70 1.33
CA ASN A 99 19.77 -5.81 0.91
C ASN A 99 19.32 -6.36 -0.45
N ASP A 100 20.18 -6.25 -1.44
CA ASP A 100 19.94 -6.73 -2.82
C ASP A 100 20.45 -8.16 -3.07
N SER A 101 20.80 -8.87 -2.00
CA SER A 101 21.31 -10.26 -2.08
C SER A 101 20.41 -11.18 -1.26
N PRO A 102 19.24 -11.59 -1.81
CA PRO A 102 18.31 -12.43 -1.10
C PRO A 102 18.87 -13.81 -0.77
N SER A 103 18.55 -14.34 0.40
CA SER A 103 18.98 -15.67 0.86
C SER A 103 17.86 -16.73 0.91
N ASN A 104 16.64 -16.40 0.52
CA ASN A 104 15.53 -17.35 0.50
C ASN A 104 15.56 -18.20 -0.78
N PHE A 105 15.50 -19.53 -0.63
CA PHE A 105 15.50 -20.47 -1.76
C PHE A 105 14.27 -20.33 -2.71
N ARG A 106 13.19 -19.67 -2.26
CA ARG A 106 11.96 -19.45 -3.05
C ARG A 106 11.97 -18.15 -3.85
N TYR A 107 13.00 -17.30 -3.66
CA TYR A 107 12.96 -16.03 -4.36
C TYR A 107 13.14 -16.21 -5.87
N THR A 108 12.37 -15.45 -6.64
CA THR A 108 12.41 -15.43 -8.10
C THR A 108 13.03 -14.13 -8.62
N LYS A 109 12.86 -13.03 -7.88
CA LYS A 109 13.35 -11.69 -8.19
C LYS A 109 13.82 -10.98 -6.93
N THR A 110 14.68 -9.98 -7.10
CA THR A 110 14.99 -9.03 -6.04
C THR A 110 13.85 -8.00 -5.90
N LEU A 111 13.79 -7.30 -4.78
CA LEU A 111 12.84 -6.22 -4.59
C LEU A 111 13.11 -5.07 -5.58
N ASN A 112 14.39 -4.80 -5.90
CA ASN A 112 14.78 -3.77 -6.86
C ASN A 112 14.21 -4.06 -8.25
N GLU A 113 14.41 -5.29 -8.77
CA GLU A 113 13.91 -5.71 -10.07
C GLU A 113 12.39 -5.53 -10.18
N VAL A 114 11.64 -5.92 -9.14
CA VAL A 114 10.17 -5.75 -9.13
C VAL A 114 9.79 -4.27 -9.09
N PHE A 115 10.51 -3.45 -8.34
CA PHE A 115 10.22 -2.02 -8.29
C PHE A 115 10.53 -1.30 -9.60
N GLU A 116 11.61 -1.68 -10.29
CA GLU A 116 11.92 -1.18 -11.64
C GLU A 116 10.86 -1.60 -12.66
N GLU A 117 10.43 -2.86 -12.66
CA GLU A 117 9.39 -3.38 -13.56
C GLU A 117 8.05 -2.69 -13.41
N HIS A 118 7.70 -2.28 -12.19
CA HIS A 118 6.43 -1.63 -11.88
C HIS A 118 6.53 -0.11 -11.74
N ASP A 119 7.66 0.48 -12.11
CA ASP A 119 7.91 1.93 -12.03
C ASP A 119 7.70 2.50 -10.62
N ILE A 120 8.13 1.76 -9.58
CA ILE A 120 8.00 2.13 -8.17
C ILE A 120 9.32 2.68 -7.65
N PRO A 121 9.40 3.96 -7.23
CA PRO A 121 10.61 4.53 -6.65
C PRO A 121 10.75 4.16 -5.18
N ALA A 122 12.00 4.02 -4.73
CA ALA A 122 12.29 3.75 -3.33
C ALA A 122 13.60 4.39 -2.89
N ILE A 123 13.77 4.54 -1.56
CA ILE A 123 14.94 5.16 -0.96
C ILE A 123 15.36 4.38 0.30
N TRP A 124 16.67 4.15 0.44
CA TRP A 124 17.27 3.54 1.63
C TRP A 124 18.32 4.46 2.26
N GLY A 125 18.76 4.13 3.47
CA GLY A 125 19.71 4.91 4.25
C GLY A 125 19.04 6.03 5.07
N VAL A 126 17.71 6.08 5.09
CA VAL A 126 16.92 7.11 5.79
C VAL A 126 16.77 6.78 7.28
N ASP A 127 16.71 7.79 8.13
CA ASP A 127 16.33 7.64 9.54
C ASP A 127 14.82 7.38 9.67
N THR A 128 14.43 6.12 9.42
CA THR A 128 13.02 5.69 9.48
C THR A 128 12.41 5.83 10.86
N ARG A 129 13.23 5.76 11.94
CA ARG A 129 12.74 5.93 13.32
C ARG A 129 12.25 7.37 13.55
N THR A 130 13.06 8.36 13.21
CA THR A 130 12.66 9.77 13.32
C THR A 130 11.47 10.07 12.44
N LEU A 131 11.47 9.59 11.20
CA LEU A 131 10.38 9.78 10.25
C LEU A 131 9.05 9.18 10.76
N THR A 132 9.07 7.95 11.28
CA THR A 132 7.91 7.30 11.89
C THR A 132 7.35 8.11 13.06
N ARG A 133 8.22 8.69 13.91
CA ARG A 133 7.79 9.53 15.03
C ARG A 133 7.10 10.81 14.57
N ILE A 134 7.58 11.40 13.48
CA ILE A 134 6.96 12.58 12.87
C ILE A 134 5.55 12.22 12.40
N ILE A 135 5.42 11.19 11.58
CA ILE A 135 4.12 10.75 11.04
C ILE A 135 3.13 10.40 12.17
N ARG A 136 3.60 9.70 13.21
CA ARG A 136 2.75 9.35 14.35
C ARG A 136 2.26 10.56 15.14
N ASN A 137 3.08 11.58 15.31
CA ASN A 137 2.79 12.72 16.15
C ASN A 137 2.07 13.87 15.41
N GLU A 138 2.38 14.04 14.12
CA GLU A 138 1.90 15.14 13.27
C GLU A 138 0.83 14.68 12.26
N GLY A 139 0.56 13.37 12.17
CA GLY A 139 -0.35 12.77 11.19
C GLY A 139 0.33 12.49 9.85
N THR A 140 -0.43 11.88 8.95
CA THR A 140 -0.01 11.65 7.57
C THR A 140 0.05 12.97 6.82
N GLN A 141 1.03 13.11 5.93
CA GLN A 141 1.25 14.31 5.12
C GLN A 141 1.76 13.91 3.74
N LYS A 142 1.77 14.86 2.81
CA LYS A 142 2.37 14.63 1.49
C LYS A 142 3.88 14.61 1.58
N VAL A 143 4.51 13.81 0.72
CA VAL A 143 5.95 13.66 0.60
C VAL A 143 6.33 13.54 -0.86
N ILE A 144 7.46 14.11 -1.23
CA ILE A 144 8.09 13.89 -2.53
C ILE A 144 9.38 13.10 -2.36
N ILE A 145 9.62 12.12 -3.23
CA ILE A 145 10.94 11.54 -3.46
C ILE A 145 11.54 12.18 -4.71
N THR A 146 12.75 12.72 -4.60
CA THR A 146 13.39 13.48 -5.69
C THR A 146 14.92 13.33 -5.65
N GLY A 147 15.64 13.90 -6.60
CA GLY A 147 17.09 13.96 -6.60
C GLY A 147 17.66 14.69 -5.36
N ALA A 148 18.81 14.23 -4.87
CA ALA A 148 19.42 14.83 -3.69
C ALA A 148 19.80 16.33 -3.89
N ASP A 149 20.03 16.73 -5.13
CA ASP A 149 20.41 18.09 -5.55
C ASP A 149 19.22 19.02 -5.82
N THR A 150 17.98 18.50 -5.87
CA THR A 150 16.78 19.32 -6.08
C THR A 150 16.66 20.38 -4.98
N PRO A 151 16.49 21.69 -5.31
CA PRO A 151 16.31 22.72 -4.30
C PRO A 151 15.11 22.48 -3.41
N LEU A 152 15.25 22.74 -2.09
CA LEU A 152 14.16 22.52 -1.12
C LEU A 152 12.87 23.28 -1.50
N GLU A 153 13.01 24.54 -1.89
CA GLU A 153 11.87 25.40 -2.26
C GLU A 153 11.10 24.84 -3.47
N GLU A 154 11.80 24.29 -4.45
CA GLU A 154 11.18 23.65 -5.62
C GLU A 154 10.40 22.39 -5.20
N ALA A 155 11.03 21.53 -4.41
CA ALA A 155 10.38 20.31 -3.90
C ALA A 155 9.14 20.64 -3.06
N LEU A 156 9.23 21.63 -2.17
CA LEU A 156 8.10 22.07 -1.32
C LEU A 156 6.94 22.65 -2.14
N ARG A 157 7.26 23.46 -3.16
CA ARG A 157 6.23 23.98 -4.06
C ARG A 157 5.47 22.85 -4.71
N LYS A 158 6.18 21.86 -5.31
CA LYS A 158 5.59 20.69 -5.94
C LYS A 158 4.68 19.91 -4.96
N VAL A 159 5.16 19.64 -3.75
CA VAL A 159 4.39 18.89 -2.73
C VAL A 159 3.12 19.64 -2.34
N ARG A 160 3.18 20.95 -2.11
CA ARG A 160 2.03 21.74 -1.67
C ARG A 160 0.98 21.90 -2.74
N GLU A 161 1.39 22.10 -4.00
CA GLU A 161 0.50 22.24 -5.14
C GLU A 161 -0.14 20.89 -5.58
N TYR A 162 0.45 19.76 -5.20
CA TYR A 162 -0.05 18.44 -5.61
C TYR A 162 -1.38 18.09 -4.93
N ALA A 163 -2.38 17.74 -5.73
CA ALA A 163 -3.65 17.21 -5.26
C ALA A 163 -3.60 15.67 -5.25
N LEU A 164 -3.88 15.06 -4.10
CA LEU A 164 -3.98 13.61 -4.02
C LEU A 164 -5.18 13.11 -4.86
N PRO A 165 -5.02 11.99 -5.58
CA PRO A 165 -6.09 11.45 -6.42
C PRO A 165 -7.28 10.93 -5.58
N HIS A 166 -8.49 11.02 -6.15
CA HIS A 166 -9.73 10.56 -5.55
C HIS A 166 -10.28 9.26 -6.18
N ASP A 167 -9.60 8.74 -7.20
CA ASP A 167 -10.04 7.63 -8.03
C ASP A 167 -9.34 6.28 -7.70
N MET A 168 -8.68 6.19 -6.57
CA MET A 168 -7.80 5.06 -6.21
C MET A 168 -8.53 3.71 -6.27
N VAL A 169 -9.76 3.60 -5.74
CA VAL A 169 -10.53 2.36 -5.77
C VAL A 169 -10.85 1.95 -7.20
N SER A 170 -11.24 2.88 -8.07
CA SER A 170 -11.56 2.57 -9.47
C SER A 170 -10.35 2.04 -10.26
N ARG A 171 -9.13 2.43 -9.86
CA ARG A 171 -7.89 1.97 -10.50
C ARG A 171 -7.47 0.56 -10.08
N VAL A 172 -7.76 0.17 -8.83
CA VAL A 172 -7.35 -1.14 -8.28
C VAL A 172 -8.44 -2.20 -8.35
N SER A 173 -9.70 -1.82 -8.44
CA SER A 173 -10.83 -2.73 -8.58
C SER A 173 -10.75 -3.54 -9.88
N CYS A 174 -11.15 -4.80 -9.84
CA CYS A 174 -11.21 -5.65 -11.03
C CYS A 174 -12.15 -5.04 -12.08
N LYS A 175 -11.79 -5.19 -13.35
CA LYS A 175 -12.61 -4.70 -14.48
C LYS A 175 -13.67 -5.70 -14.94
N LYS A 176 -13.50 -6.96 -14.56
CA LYS A 176 -14.42 -8.05 -14.86
C LYS A 176 -14.56 -8.94 -13.64
N ARG A 177 -15.79 -9.44 -13.40
CA ARG A 177 -16.03 -10.43 -12.36
C ARG A 177 -15.20 -11.68 -12.57
N TRP A 178 -14.80 -12.30 -11.47
CA TRP A 178 -14.13 -13.59 -11.46
C TRP A 178 -14.54 -14.40 -10.24
N MET A 179 -14.24 -15.69 -10.22
CA MET A 179 -14.70 -16.61 -9.18
C MET A 179 -13.56 -17.41 -8.59
N SER A 180 -13.60 -17.60 -7.28
CA SER A 180 -12.79 -18.57 -6.55
C SER A 180 -13.73 -19.62 -5.94
N ARG A 181 -13.56 -20.87 -6.33
CA ARG A 181 -14.43 -21.98 -5.93
C ARG A 181 -13.69 -22.99 -5.09
N VAL A 182 -14.42 -23.62 -4.16
CA VAL A 182 -13.89 -24.70 -3.33
C VAL A 182 -14.78 -25.94 -3.44
N PRO A 183 -14.23 -27.14 -3.34
CA PRO A 183 -15.02 -28.37 -3.26
C PRO A 183 -15.94 -28.33 -2.02
N ASN A 184 -17.17 -28.84 -2.17
CA ASN A 184 -18.13 -28.96 -1.07
C ASN A 184 -18.35 -27.64 -0.32
N HIS A 185 -18.51 -26.53 -1.05
CA HIS A 185 -18.78 -25.22 -0.46
C HIS A 185 -20.07 -25.23 0.38
N LYS A 186 -20.11 -24.37 1.38
CA LYS A 186 -21.24 -24.19 2.29
C LYS A 186 -22.06 -22.96 1.96
N TYR A 187 -21.39 -21.93 1.43
CA TYR A 187 -21.95 -20.60 1.15
C TYR A 187 -21.46 -20.06 -0.17
N ASP A 188 -22.31 -19.33 -0.85
CA ASP A 188 -21.97 -18.50 -2.01
C ASP A 188 -21.91 -17.03 -1.58
N VAL A 189 -20.74 -16.40 -1.70
CA VAL A 189 -20.49 -15.03 -1.24
C VAL A 189 -20.11 -14.17 -2.43
N VAL A 190 -20.66 -12.97 -2.52
CA VAL A 190 -20.20 -11.93 -3.43
C VAL A 190 -19.23 -11.00 -2.68
N ALA A 191 -18.04 -10.82 -3.21
CA ALA A 191 -17.05 -9.87 -2.72
C ALA A 191 -16.97 -8.65 -3.65
N VAL A 192 -17.31 -7.48 -3.13
CA VAL A 192 -17.16 -6.19 -3.85
C VAL A 192 -15.73 -5.74 -3.72
N ASP A 193 -15.07 -5.59 -4.87
CA ASP A 193 -13.64 -5.32 -4.97
C ASP A 193 -13.34 -3.82 -4.91
N CYS A 194 -12.99 -3.35 -3.72
CA CYS A 194 -12.44 -2.00 -3.51
C CYS A 194 -10.89 -1.97 -3.54
N GLY A 195 -10.24 -3.07 -3.89
CA GLY A 195 -8.80 -3.33 -3.79
C GLY A 195 -8.54 -4.56 -2.92
N ILE A 196 -9.17 -5.69 -3.27
CA ILE A 196 -9.18 -6.90 -2.45
C ILE A 196 -7.82 -7.60 -2.42
N LYS A 197 -7.38 -7.99 -1.23
CA LYS A 197 -6.22 -8.87 -1.05
C LYS A 197 -6.57 -10.32 -1.33
N TYR A 198 -5.71 -11.03 -2.03
CA TYR A 198 -5.89 -12.46 -2.29
C TYR A 198 -6.04 -13.29 -1.01
N ASN A 199 -5.41 -12.89 0.08
CA ASN A 199 -5.54 -13.60 1.34
C ASN A 199 -6.97 -13.54 1.90
N ILE A 200 -7.74 -12.48 1.65
CA ILE A 200 -9.16 -12.41 2.03
C ILE A 200 -9.94 -13.52 1.32
N ILE A 201 -9.72 -13.70 0.03
CA ILE A 201 -10.34 -14.77 -0.77
C ILE A 201 -9.94 -16.15 -0.22
N ARG A 202 -8.62 -16.35 0.04
CA ARG A 202 -8.10 -17.60 0.60
C ARG A 202 -8.76 -17.93 1.94
N GLN A 203 -8.98 -16.95 2.81
CA GLN A 203 -9.64 -17.17 4.12
C GLN A 203 -11.12 -17.50 3.96
N LEU A 204 -11.84 -16.80 3.08
CA LEU A 204 -13.24 -17.14 2.76
C LEU A 204 -13.36 -18.57 2.20
N ASN A 205 -12.47 -18.95 1.30
CA ASN A 205 -12.40 -20.31 0.78
C ASN A 205 -12.15 -21.36 1.88
N ARG A 206 -11.24 -21.07 2.83
CA ARG A 206 -10.94 -21.98 3.97
C ARG A 206 -12.15 -22.28 4.84
N VAL A 207 -13.06 -21.32 4.99
CA VAL A 207 -14.29 -21.52 5.77
C VAL A 207 -15.45 -22.08 4.93
N GLY A 208 -15.18 -22.43 3.67
CA GLY A 208 -16.13 -23.12 2.78
C GLY A 208 -16.99 -22.18 1.95
N CYS A 209 -16.56 -20.95 1.70
CA CYS A 209 -17.26 -20.05 0.79
C CYS A 209 -16.73 -20.19 -0.64
N ASN A 210 -17.63 -20.34 -1.62
CA ASN A 210 -17.35 -19.90 -2.98
C ASN A 210 -17.38 -18.36 -2.99
N VAL A 211 -16.47 -17.72 -3.69
CA VAL A 211 -16.40 -16.27 -3.76
C VAL A 211 -16.52 -15.80 -5.20
N THR A 212 -17.53 -14.99 -5.49
CA THR A 212 -17.65 -14.24 -6.73
C THR A 212 -17.17 -12.81 -6.47
N VAL A 213 -16.05 -12.44 -7.06
CA VAL A 213 -15.51 -11.08 -6.94
C VAL A 213 -16.08 -10.24 -8.07
N VAL A 214 -16.64 -9.07 -7.71
CA VAL A 214 -17.26 -8.13 -8.65
C VAL A 214 -16.63 -6.75 -8.54
N PRO A 215 -16.64 -5.92 -9.60
CA PRO A 215 -16.19 -4.54 -9.55
C PRO A 215 -16.89 -3.72 -8.46
N PHE A 216 -16.21 -2.66 -7.97
CA PHE A 216 -16.74 -1.79 -6.92
C PHE A 216 -18.02 -1.04 -7.31
N ASP A 217 -18.26 -0.84 -8.60
CA ASP A 217 -19.41 -0.14 -9.17
C ASP A 217 -20.55 -1.06 -9.63
N SER A 218 -20.49 -2.35 -9.25
CA SER A 218 -21.54 -3.32 -9.57
C SER A 218 -22.87 -2.95 -8.92
N THR A 219 -23.97 -3.14 -9.66
CA THR A 219 -25.32 -2.83 -9.19
C THR A 219 -25.89 -3.89 -8.26
N LEU A 220 -26.94 -3.53 -7.51
CA LEU A 220 -27.67 -4.47 -6.66
C LEU A 220 -28.22 -5.67 -7.49
N GLU A 221 -28.75 -5.40 -8.69
CA GLU A 221 -29.32 -6.45 -9.56
C GLU A 221 -28.26 -7.44 -10.01
N GLU A 222 -27.08 -6.95 -10.40
CA GLU A 222 -25.95 -7.80 -10.77
C GLU A 222 -25.50 -8.70 -9.62
N ILE A 223 -25.46 -8.17 -8.39
CA ILE A 223 -25.09 -8.95 -7.20
C ILE A 223 -26.18 -9.99 -6.87
N MET A 224 -27.44 -9.59 -6.87
CA MET A 224 -28.55 -10.47 -6.55
C MET A 224 -28.77 -11.58 -7.58
N ALA A 225 -28.32 -11.37 -8.83
CA ALA A 225 -28.35 -12.42 -9.86
C ALA A 225 -27.52 -13.66 -9.51
N PHE A 226 -26.51 -13.52 -8.64
CA PHE A 226 -25.73 -14.65 -8.11
C PHE A 226 -26.43 -15.39 -6.98
N ARG A 227 -27.53 -14.88 -6.42
CA ARG A 227 -28.26 -15.42 -5.25
C ARG A 227 -27.33 -15.72 -4.07
N PRO A 228 -26.50 -14.74 -3.65
CA PRO A 228 -25.50 -14.99 -2.61
C PRO A 228 -26.14 -15.13 -1.23
N ASP A 229 -25.47 -15.89 -0.34
CA ASP A 229 -25.79 -15.97 1.08
C ASP A 229 -25.36 -14.72 1.85
N GLY A 230 -24.40 -13.96 1.32
CA GLY A 230 -23.90 -12.71 1.91
C GLY A 230 -22.98 -11.94 0.99
N VAL A 231 -22.70 -10.69 1.38
CA VAL A 231 -21.82 -9.78 0.65
C VAL A 231 -20.65 -9.36 1.52
N VAL A 232 -19.43 -9.42 0.98
CA VAL A 232 -18.20 -8.91 1.60
C VAL A 232 -17.75 -7.67 0.86
N LEU A 233 -17.51 -6.58 1.61
CA LEU A 233 -16.86 -5.38 1.09
C LEU A 233 -15.38 -5.44 1.48
N SER A 234 -14.50 -5.37 0.50
CA SER A 234 -13.07 -5.58 0.71
C SER A 234 -12.38 -4.36 1.35
N ASN A 235 -11.10 -4.56 1.71
CA ASN A 235 -10.15 -3.47 1.93
C ASN A 235 -9.98 -2.66 0.65
N GLY A 236 -9.34 -1.49 0.76
CA GLY A 236 -9.06 -0.64 -0.39
C GLY A 236 -8.33 0.64 -0.01
N PRO A 237 -7.79 1.37 -1.00
CA PRO A 237 -7.06 2.60 -0.81
C PRO A 237 -7.96 3.84 -0.78
N GLY A 238 -7.41 4.95 -0.32
CA GLY A 238 -8.00 6.28 -0.44
C GLY A 238 -9.04 6.63 0.62
N ASN A 239 -9.82 7.65 0.31
CA ASN A 239 -10.87 8.15 1.21
C ASN A 239 -12.19 7.39 0.97
N PRO A 240 -12.79 6.77 2.00
CA PRO A 240 -14.06 6.07 1.83
C PRO A 240 -15.20 6.98 1.34
N GLN A 241 -15.14 8.29 1.58
CA GLN A 241 -16.16 9.24 1.09
C GLN A 241 -16.17 9.37 -0.45
N ASP A 242 -15.09 9.01 -1.13
CA ASP A 242 -14.98 9.06 -2.58
C ASP A 242 -15.62 7.83 -3.26
N VAL A 243 -15.93 6.77 -2.50
CA VAL A 243 -16.45 5.49 -3.00
C VAL A 243 -17.99 5.46 -2.93
N THR A 244 -18.62 6.47 -3.49
CA THR A 244 -20.09 6.64 -3.44
C THR A 244 -20.89 5.47 -4.02
N PRO A 245 -20.48 4.77 -5.09
CA PRO A 245 -21.25 3.63 -5.61
C PRO A 245 -21.42 2.52 -4.57
N VAL A 246 -20.37 2.21 -3.79
CA VAL A 246 -20.44 1.15 -2.78
C VAL A 246 -21.27 1.60 -1.56
N ILE A 247 -21.19 2.88 -1.16
CA ILE A 247 -22.03 3.43 -0.08
C ILE A 247 -23.52 3.27 -0.44
N GLU A 248 -23.88 3.60 -1.68
CA GLU A 248 -25.26 3.47 -2.16
C GLU A 248 -25.69 2.00 -2.27
N LEU A 249 -24.80 1.12 -2.77
CA LEU A 249 -25.04 -0.32 -2.80
C LEU A 249 -25.34 -0.89 -1.40
N VAL A 250 -24.60 -0.47 -0.37
CA VAL A 250 -24.82 -0.90 1.03
C VAL A 250 -26.21 -0.47 1.51
N ARG A 251 -26.64 0.76 1.20
CA ARG A 251 -27.99 1.24 1.55
C ARG A 251 -29.08 0.37 0.93
N GLN A 252 -28.91 -0.03 -0.33
CA GLN A 252 -29.83 -0.88 -1.06
C GLN A 252 -29.84 -2.33 -0.57
N LEU A 253 -28.69 -2.86 -0.09
CA LEU A 253 -28.55 -4.20 0.47
C LEU A 253 -29.11 -4.34 1.89
N ARG A 254 -29.34 -3.21 2.59
CA ARG A 254 -29.78 -3.20 3.98
C ARG A 254 -31.06 -4.02 4.18
N GLY A 255 -31.00 -4.97 5.10
CA GLY A 255 -32.13 -5.86 5.42
C GLY A 255 -32.41 -6.96 4.37
N LYS A 256 -31.64 -7.02 3.27
CA LYS A 256 -31.80 -8.07 2.24
C LYS A 256 -30.80 -9.21 2.41
N LEU A 257 -29.56 -8.91 2.74
CA LEU A 257 -28.47 -9.87 2.90
C LEU A 257 -27.55 -9.49 4.06
N PRO A 258 -26.87 -10.46 4.68
CA PRO A 258 -25.74 -10.18 5.57
C PRO A 258 -24.63 -9.46 4.81
N ILE A 259 -24.07 -8.41 5.43
CA ILE A 259 -22.96 -7.64 4.86
C ILE A 259 -21.81 -7.65 5.85
N PHE A 260 -20.61 -7.97 5.37
CA PHE A 260 -19.36 -7.91 6.15
C PHE A 260 -18.36 -6.99 5.46
N GLY A 261 -17.75 -6.07 6.21
CA GLY A 261 -16.77 -5.12 5.68
C GLY A 261 -15.41 -5.24 6.34
N ILE A 262 -14.35 -5.18 5.55
CA ILE A 262 -12.95 -5.22 6.01
C ILE A 262 -12.30 -3.87 5.71
N CYS A 263 -11.74 -3.18 6.73
CA CYS A 263 -11.04 -1.90 6.59
C CYS A 263 -11.90 -0.86 5.84
N MET A 264 -11.58 -0.54 4.58
CA MET A 264 -12.39 0.33 3.72
C MET A 264 -13.86 -0.11 3.70
N GLY A 265 -14.13 -1.39 3.53
CA GLY A 265 -15.49 -1.93 3.53
C GLY A 265 -16.25 -1.68 4.83
N HIS A 266 -15.57 -1.75 5.99
CA HIS A 266 -16.17 -1.39 7.29
C HIS A 266 -16.52 0.11 7.34
N GLN A 267 -15.63 0.98 6.83
CA GLN A 267 -15.87 2.43 6.78
C GLN A 267 -17.04 2.77 5.85
N LEU A 268 -17.14 2.09 4.70
CA LEU A 268 -18.25 2.26 3.75
C LEU A 268 -19.59 1.84 4.35
N ILE A 269 -19.65 0.74 5.11
CA ILE A 269 -20.82 0.34 5.87
C ILE A 269 -21.18 1.45 6.86
N SER A 270 -20.23 1.94 7.64
CA SER A 270 -20.44 2.98 8.64
C SER A 270 -21.02 4.25 8.02
N LEU A 271 -20.47 4.70 6.88
CA LEU A 271 -20.97 5.85 6.12
C LEU A 271 -22.41 5.63 5.61
N ALA A 272 -22.72 4.44 5.10
CA ALA A 272 -24.05 4.09 4.60
C ALA A 272 -25.12 4.12 5.73
N TYR A 273 -24.71 3.86 6.97
CA TYR A 273 -25.57 3.95 8.16
C TYR A 273 -25.54 5.33 8.85
N GLY A 274 -24.92 6.34 8.23
CA GLY A 274 -24.94 7.73 8.69
C GLY A 274 -23.83 8.13 9.65
N ALA A 275 -22.83 7.26 9.87
CA ALA A 275 -21.62 7.65 10.60
C ALA A 275 -20.75 8.60 9.77
N LYS A 276 -19.80 9.25 10.44
CA LYS A 276 -18.79 10.11 9.80
C LYS A 276 -17.42 9.47 9.93
N THR A 277 -16.62 9.55 8.88
CA THR A 277 -15.20 9.20 8.91
C THR A 277 -14.38 10.47 9.07
N VAL A 278 -13.33 10.40 9.87
CA VAL A 278 -12.35 11.48 10.06
C VAL A 278 -10.96 10.90 9.83
N LYS A 279 -10.10 11.72 9.23
CA LYS A 279 -8.69 11.37 9.09
C LYS A 279 -7.99 11.59 10.44
N MET A 280 -7.23 10.60 10.89
CA MET A 280 -6.43 10.67 12.12
C MET A 280 -5.04 11.23 11.84
#